data_23504cb2554fab155f090275864c54e1
#
_entry.id   23504cb2554fab155f090275864c54e1
#
_cell.length_a   1.000
_cell.length_b   1.000
_cell.length_c   1.000
_cell.angle_alpha   90.00
_cell.angle_beta   90.00
_cell.angle_gamma   90.00
#
_symmetry.space_group_name_H-M   'P 1'
#
loop_
_entity.id
_entity.type
_entity.pdbx_description
1 polymer ?
#
loop_
_entity_poly.entity_id
_entity_poly.type
_entity_poly.pdbx_seq_one_letter_code
_entity_poly.pdbx_strand_id
1 'polypeptide(L)'
;TCALPILYQPKTMPAIVMVPAMRFVAVDGVGDPNEEGGDYAKAMQLLYGISFTVKMSKKSKNPAEHIGGYFDYTVPPLEGLWSMGEGVSGVDYAHKADFHWTSMIRLPEFVTDKIFAWAKASFAAKHPESDVNRAYLFDFDEGVVAQVMHEGPYDDEPATVAILDDYAR
;
A
#
# COMPACT_ATOMS: atom_id res chain seq x y z
N THR A 1 1.94 3.37 17.85
CA THR A 1 0.92 4.28 17.28
C THR A 1 1.44 5.70 17.01
N CYS A 2 2.57 6.10 17.60
CA CYS A 2 3.16 7.44 17.38
C CYS A 2 4.13 7.53 16.19
N ALA A 3 4.47 6.45 15.52
CA ALA A 3 5.41 6.46 14.40
C ALA A 3 4.79 6.92 13.05
N LEU A 4 3.46 6.93 12.93
CA LEU A 4 2.79 7.27 11.68
C LEU A 4 3.16 8.64 11.09
N PRO A 5 3.22 9.75 11.87
CA PRO A 5 3.58 11.03 11.28
C PRO A 5 5.00 11.06 10.71
N ILE A 6 5.96 10.35 11.32
CA ILE A 6 7.35 10.31 10.86
C ILE A 6 7.46 9.55 9.54
N LEU A 7 6.72 8.44 9.39
CA LEU A 7 6.78 7.58 8.21
C LEU A 7 5.96 8.12 7.06
N TYR A 8 4.77 8.69 7.32
CA TYR A 8 3.83 9.15 6.28
C TYR A 8 3.81 10.66 6.02
N GLN A 9 4.63 11.42 6.75
CA GLN A 9 4.80 12.85 6.54
C GLN A 9 6.30 13.20 6.62
N PRO A 10 7.13 12.66 5.72
CA PRO A 10 8.55 12.99 5.68
C PRO A 10 8.74 14.49 5.39
N LYS A 11 9.93 14.97 5.69
CA LYS A 11 10.34 16.33 5.33
C LYS A 11 10.80 16.38 3.87
N THR A 12 10.85 17.59 3.31
CA THR A 12 11.43 17.86 1.99
C THR A 12 12.97 17.76 1.96
N MET A 13 13.59 17.57 3.11
CA MET A 13 15.03 17.26 3.24
C MET A 13 15.18 15.75 3.46
N PRO A 14 16.13 15.10 2.77
CA PRO A 14 16.40 13.68 2.97
C PRO A 14 16.75 13.35 4.43
N ALA A 15 16.32 12.18 4.89
CA ALA A 15 16.63 11.67 6.22
C ALA A 15 16.73 10.14 6.20
N ILE A 16 17.63 9.61 7.04
CA ILE A 16 17.66 8.16 7.31
C ILE A 16 16.65 7.87 8.42
N VAL A 17 15.81 6.86 8.19
CA VAL A 17 14.81 6.40 9.16
C VAL A 17 14.85 4.88 9.27
N MET A 18 14.43 4.37 10.42
CA MET A 18 14.19 2.94 10.64
C MET A 18 12.69 2.68 10.50
N VAL A 19 12.31 1.92 9.48
CA VAL A 19 10.93 1.48 9.27
C VAL A 19 10.78 0.09 9.88
N PRO A 20 9.90 -0.10 10.87
CA PRO A 20 9.71 -1.41 11.47
C PRO A 20 8.96 -2.34 10.52
N ALA A 21 9.09 -3.65 10.73
CA ALA A 21 8.26 -4.62 10.04
C ALA A 21 6.78 -4.33 10.26
N MET A 22 6.01 -4.31 9.20
CA MET A 22 4.59 -4.01 9.20
C MET A 22 3.83 -4.98 8.31
N ARG A 23 2.54 -5.13 8.59
CA ARG A 23 1.63 -5.98 7.81
C ARG A 23 0.75 -5.13 6.90
N PHE A 24 0.61 -5.59 5.66
CA PHE A 24 -0.18 -4.92 4.63
C PHE A 24 -1.18 -5.88 3.98
N VAL A 25 -2.24 -5.34 3.43
CA VAL A 25 -2.91 -5.94 2.28
C VAL A 25 -2.20 -5.46 1.03
N ALA A 26 -1.83 -6.37 0.15
CA ALA A 26 -1.08 -6.06 -1.07
C ALA A 26 -1.70 -6.68 -2.31
N VAL A 27 -1.44 -6.07 -3.46
CA VAL A 27 -1.80 -6.55 -4.80
C VAL A 27 -0.65 -6.22 -5.74
N ASP A 28 -0.19 -7.22 -6.50
CA ASP A 28 0.82 -7.04 -7.54
C ASP A 28 0.17 -6.81 -8.90
N GLY A 29 0.88 -6.09 -9.75
CA GLY A 29 0.48 -5.91 -11.14
C GLY A 29 1.58 -5.30 -12.00
N VAL A 30 1.23 -5.16 -13.28
CA VAL A 30 2.08 -4.56 -14.30
C VAL A 30 1.24 -3.60 -15.11
N GLY A 31 1.82 -2.49 -15.55
CA GLY A 31 1.18 -1.54 -16.45
C GLY A 31 1.11 -0.12 -15.92
N ASP A 32 0.56 0.76 -16.76
CA ASP A 32 0.44 2.19 -16.47
C ASP A 32 -0.62 2.44 -15.38
N PRO A 33 -0.26 3.06 -14.25
CA PRO A 33 -1.22 3.39 -13.19
C PRO A 33 -2.28 4.41 -13.61
N ASN A 34 -2.06 5.13 -14.72
CA ASN A 34 -3.00 6.13 -15.23
C ASN A 34 -4.03 5.55 -16.22
N GLU A 35 -3.92 4.26 -16.57
CA GLU A 35 -4.87 3.62 -17.48
C GLU A 35 -6.26 3.55 -16.83
N GLU A 36 -7.24 4.20 -17.47
CA GLU A 36 -8.61 4.21 -16.97
C GLU A 36 -9.22 2.80 -16.99
N GLY A 37 -9.69 2.32 -15.82
CA GLY A 37 -10.21 0.97 -15.66
C GLY A 37 -9.18 -0.14 -15.83
N GLY A 38 -7.89 0.22 -15.91
CA GLY A 38 -6.75 -0.68 -16.03
C GLY A 38 -6.53 -1.57 -14.79
N ASP A 39 -5.44 -2.30 -14.83
CA ASP A 39 -5.11 -3.26 -13.77
C ASP A 39 -4.86 -2.59 -12.43
N TYR A 40 -4.20 -1.42 -12.44
CA TYR A 40 -3.94 -0.63 -11.25
C TYR A 40 -5.24 -0.14 -10.58
N ALA A 41 -6.20 0.36 -11.36
CA ALA A 41 -7.50 0.81 -10.85
C ALA A 41 -8.27 -0.32 -10.16
N LYS A 42 -8.23 -1.55 -10.72
CA LYS A 42 -8.83 -2.75 -10.11
C LYS A 42 -8.14 -3.14 -8.80
N ALA A 43 -6.80 -3.04 -8.75
CA ALA A 43 -6.05 -3.27 -7.53
C ALA A 43 -6.44 -2.28 -6.44
N MET A 44 -6.62 -0.98 -6.76
CA MET A 44 -7.08 0.04 -5.81
C MET A 44 -8.45 -0.31 -5.22
N GLN A 45 -9.39 -0.79 -6.03
CA GLN A 45 -10.71 -1.21 -5.55
C GLN A 45 -10.59 -2.35 -4.52
N LEU A 46 -9.72 -3.33 -4.76
CA LEU A 46 -9.46 -4.44 -3.84
C LEU A 46 -8.84 -3.94 -2.52
N LEU A 47 -7.76 -3.16 -2.61
CA LEU A 47 -7.02 -2.68 -1.45
C LEU A 47 -7.90 -1.84 -0.52
N TYR A 48 -8.57 -0.83 -1.06
CA TYR A 48 -9.46 0.02 -0.27
C TYR A 48 -10.70 -0.75 0.20
N GLY A 49 -11.30 -1.59 -0.65
CA GLY A 49 -12.48 -2.37 -0.32
C GLY A 49 -12.26 -3.32 0.87
N ILE A 50 -11.15 -4.06 0.85
CA ILE A 50 -10.78 -4.96 1.94
C ILE A 50 -10.40 -4.17 3.21
N SER A 51 -9.60 -3.10 3.09
CA SER A 51 -9.20 -2.25 4.22
C SER A 51 -10.42 -1.61 4.91
N PHE A 52 -11.36 -1.08 4.13
CA PHE A 52 -12.60 -0.52 4.67
C PHE A 52 -13.53 -1.57 5.25
N THR A 53 -13.55 -2.80 4.73
CA THR A 53 -14.31 -3.90 5.31
C THR A 53 -13.82 -4.19 6.73
N VAL A 54 -12.50 -4.24 6.94
CA VAL A 54 -11.89 -4.37 8.28
C VAL A 54 -12.25 -3.18 9.17
N LYS A 55 -12.06 -1.94 8.67
CA LYS A 55 -12.35 -0.73 9.45
C LYS A 55 -13.80 -0.64 9.89
N MET A 56 -14.73 -1.02 9.03
CA MET A 56 -16.16 -0.87 9.27
C MET A 56 -16.78 -2.03 10.06
N SER A 57 -16.01 -3.09 10.36
CA SER A 57 -16.48 -4.27 11.11
C SER A 57 -17.19 -3.90 12.41
N LYS A 58 -16.67 -2.92 13.17
CA LYS A 58 -17.27 -2.44 14.43
C LYS A 58 -18.67 -1.84 14.27
N LYS A 59 -19.03 -1.39 13.07
CA LYS A 59 -20.35 -0.81 12.77
C LYS A 59 -21.35 -1.85 12.26
N SER A 60 -20.92 -3.09 12.08
CA SER A 60 -21.82 -4.17 11.67
C SER A 60 -22.91 -4.38 12.72
N LYS A 61 -24.14 -4.60 12.25
CA LYS A 61 -25.27 -5.04 13.10
C LYS A 61 -25.12 -6.49 13.54
N ASN A 62 -24.24 -7.26 12.92
CA ASN A 62 -23.93 -8.63 13.28
C ASN A 62 -22.73 -8.66 14.26
N PRO A 63 -22.94 -8.98 15.55
CA PRO A 63 -21.86 -9.04 16.52
C PRO A 63 -20.76 -10.06 16.16
N ALA A 64 -21.06 -11.09 15.37
CA ALA A 64 -20.07 -12.07 14.93
C ALA A 64 -19.01 -11.47 13.96
N GLU A 65 -19.27 -10.31 13.40
CA GLU A 65 -18.34 -9.57 12.54
C GLU A 65 -17.47 -8.58 13.34
N HIS A 66 -17.73 -8.43 14.63
CA HIS A 66 -16.91 -7.57 15.48
C HIS A 66 -15.57 -8.23 15.76
N ILE A 67 -14.49 -7.54 15.39
CA ILE A 67 -13.12 -8.05 15.53
C ILE A 67 -12.65 -7.87 16.98
N GLY A 68 -12.20 -8.96 17.60
CA GLY A 68 -11.56 -8.89 18.93
C GLY A 68 -10.26 -8.09 18.88
N GLY A 69 -10.05 -7.23 19.88
CA GLY A 69 -8.87 -6.35 19.92
C GLY A 69 -8.93 -5.15 18.99
N TYR A 70 -10.08 -4.92 18.34
CA TYR A 70 -10.27 -3.76 17.47
C TYR A 70 -10.04 -2.45 18.23
N PHE A 71 -9.24 -1.56 17.64
CA PHE A 71 -9.18 -0.15 18.04
C PHE A 71 -9.51 0.73 16.84
N ASP A 72 -10.05 1.92 17.08
CA ASP A 72 -10.38 2.82 15.97
C ASP A 72 -9.11 3.41 15.36
N TYR A 73 -9.06 3.44 14.03
CA TYR A 73 -7.92 3.92 13.26
C TYR A 73 -8.39 4.59 11.96
N THR A 74 -7.57 5.42 11.38
CA THR A 74 -7.75 5.88 10.00
C THR A 74 -7.05 4.89 9.08
N VAL A 75 -7.72 4.48 7.98
CA VAL A 75 -7.06 3.67 6.95
C VAL A 75 -5.83 4.44 6.47
N PRO A 76 -4.62 3.85 6.57
CA PRO A 76 -3.40 4.53 6.16
C PRO A 76 -3.40 4.87 4.67
N PRO A 77 -2.51 5.79 4.24
CA PRO A 77 -2.31 6.07 2.82
C PRO A 77 -1.92 4.82 2.04
N LEU A 78 -2.18 4.88 0.74
CA LEU A 78 -1.67 3.91 -0.22
C LEU A 78 -0.15 4.02 -0.28
N GLU A 79 0.51 2.87 -0.32
CA GLU A 79 1.95 2.72 -0.55
C GLU A 79 2.17 1.86 -1.80
N GLY A 80 3.37 1.94 -2.38
CA GLY A 80 3.72 1.13 -3.54
C GLY A 80 5.22 0.91 -3.66
N LEU A 81 5.58 -0.32 -4.03
CA LEU A 81 6.91 -0.67 -4.50
C LEU A 81 6.88 -0.66 -6.03
N TRP A 82 7.80 0.07 -6.65
CA TRP A 82 7.82 0.29 -8.08
C TRP A 82 9.14 -0.16 -8.68
N SER A 83 9.09 -0.84 -9.84
CA SER A 83 10.27 -1.26 -10.58
C SER A 83 9.96 -1.40 -12.07
N MET A 84 11.00 -1.63 -12.88
CA MET A 84 10.89 -1.97 -14.30
C MET A 84 11.05 -3.49 -14.54
N GLY A 85 10.87 -4.30 -13.50
CA GLY A 85 11.10 -5.74 -13.53
C GLY A 85 12.52 -6.15 -13.10
N GLU A 86 12.79 -7.45 -13.19
CA GLU A 86 14.06 -8.00 -12.71
C GLU A 86 15.28 -7.47 -13.47
N GLY A 87 16.31 -7.10 -12.73
CA GLY A 87 17.61 -6.67 -13.28
C GLY A 87 17.66 -5.23 -13.79
N VAL A 88 16.56 -4.47 -13.71
CA VAL A 88 16.53 -3.05 -14.07
C VAL A 88 16.56 -2.21 -12.80
N SER A 89 17.51 -1.28 -12.72
CA SER A 89 17.61 -0.35 -11.61
C SER A 89 16.82 0.92 -11.91
N GLY A 90 16.02 1.38 -10.95
CA GLY A 90 15.23 2.59 -11.06
C GLY A 90 13.92 2.38 -11.81
N VAL A 91 13.24 3.49 -12.11
CA VAL A 91 11.94 3.55 -12.78
C VAL A 91 12.05 4.48 -13.99
N ASP A 92 11.59 4.02 -15.16
CA ASP A 92 11.56 4.82 -16.38
C ASP A 92 10.15 5.39 -16.62
N TYR A 93 9.95 6.64 -16.27
CA TYR A 93 8.65 7.34 -16.37
C TYR A 93 8.14 7.52 -17.80
N ALA A 94 9.02 7.34 -18.82
CA ALA A 94 8.60 7.36 -20.23
C ALA A 94 7.92 6.06 -20.67
N HIS A 95 8.13 4.97 -19.92
CA HIS A 95 7.62 3.64 -20.25
C HIS A 95 6.72 3.08 -19.14
N LYS A 96 5.70 3.84 -18.73
CA LYS A 96 4.79 3.49 -17.63
C LYS A 96 4.04 2.16 -17.84
N ALA A 97 3.84 1.75 -19.09
CA ALA A 97 3.24 0.45 -19.41
C ALA A 97 4.07 -0.75 -18.91
N ASP A 98 5.36 -0.55 -18.71
CA ASP A 98 6.30 -1.59 -18.25
C ASP A 98 6.53 -1.53 -16.74
N PHE A 99 5.80 -0.69 -16.00
CA PHE A 99 5.90 -0.63 -14.55
C PHE A 99 5.44 -1.93 -13.93
N HIS A 100 6.27 -2.51 -13.07
CA HIS A 100 5.92 -3.54 -12.11
C HIS A 100 5.65 -2.86 -10.78
N TRP A 101 4.53 -3.18 -10.16
CA TRP A 101 4.17 -2.56 -8.89
C TRP A 101 3.56 -3.56 -7.92
N THR A 102 3.91 -3.40 -6.65
CA THR A 102 3.19 -3.96 -5.51
C THR A 102 2.54 -2.81 -4.78
N SER A 103 1.24 -2.66 -4.95
CA SER A 103 0.48 -1.63 -4.22
C SER A 103 -0.06 -2.21 -2.95
N MET A 104 0.00 -1.44 -1.84
CA MET A 104 -0.33 -1.95 -0.53
C MET A 104 -0.91 -0.88 0.39
N ILE A 105 -1.71 -1.32 1.36
CA ILE A 105 -2.24 -0.48 2.46
C ILE A 105 -1.93 -1.18 3.77
N ARG A 106 -1.33 -0.46 4.72
CA ARG A 106 -1.02 -0.99 6.04
C ARG A 106 -2.28 -1.42 6.78
N LEU A 107 -2.22 -2.60 7.39
CA LEU A 107 -3.26 -3.15 8.26
C LEU A 107 -2.87 -3.00 9.73
N PRO A 108 -3.85 -2.78 10.64
CA PRO A 108 -3.60 -2.81 12.08
C PRO A 108 -3.14 -4.19 12.56
N GLU A 109 -2.42 -4.20 13.68
CA GLU A 109 -1.81 -5.40 14.26
C GLU A 109 -2.84 -6.47 14.69
N PHE A 110 -4.11 -6.09 14.88
CA PHE A 110 -5.17 -7.06 15.19
C PHE A 110 -5.64 -7.88 13.98
N VAL A 111 -5.22 -7.53 12.76
CA VAL A 111 -5.63 -8.24 11.55
C VAL A 111 -4.80 -9.51 11.41
N THR A 112 -5.42 -10.63 11.77
CA THR A 112 -4.89 -11.98 11.57
C THR A 112 -5.27 -12.53 10.20
N ASP A 113 -4.66 -13.65 9.79
CA ASP A 113 -5.01 -14.36 8.55
C ASP A 113 -6.51 -14.71 8.48
N LYS A 114 -7.10 -15.09 9.63
CA LYS A 114 -8.54 -15.38 9.72
C LYS A 114 -9.40 -14.13 9.48
N ILE A 115 -9.00 -12.99 10.06
CA ILE A 115 -9.72 -11.72 9.86
C ILE A 115 -9.58 -11.25 8.42
N PHE A 116 -8.40 -11.40 7.84
CA PHE A 116 -8.17 -11.07 6.44
C PHE A 116 -9.01 -11.93 5.49
N ALA A 117 -9.05 -13.25 5.70
CA ALA A 117 -9.89 -14.16 4.92
C ALA A 117 -11.38 -13.79 5.02
N TRP A 118 -11.86 -13.43 6.22
CA TRP A 118 -13.21 -12.94 6.43
C TRP A 118 -13.46 -11.63 5.67
N ALA A 119 -12.54 -10.68 5.72
CA ALA A 119 -12.67 -9.39 5.04
C ALA A 119 -12.74 -9.57 3.51
N LYS A 120 -11.90 -10.45 2.92
CA LYS A 120 -11.95 -10.82 1.51
C LYS A 120 -13.31 -11.42 1.12
N ALA A 121 -13.79 -12.40 1.89
CA ALA A 121 -15.07 -13.05 1.65
C ALA A 121 -16.24 -12.05 1.75
N SER A 122 -16.21 -11.16 2.76
CA SER A 122 -17.23 -10.13 2.98
C SER A 122 -17.24 -9.09 1.85
N PHE A 123 -16.08 -8.72 1.32
CA PHE A 123 -15.97 -7.83 0.18
C PHE A 123 -16.47 -8.51 -1.10
N ALA A 124 -16.02 -9.75 -1.39
CA ALA A 124 -16.43 -10.52 -2.55
C ALA A 124 -17.96 -10.75 -2.63
N ALA A 125 -18.61 -10.94 -1.47
CA ALA A 125 -20.07 -11.10 -1.43
C ALA A 125 -20.83 -9.86 -1.92
N LYS A 126 -20.22 -8.66 -1.83
CA LYS A 126 -20.79 -7.39 -2.30
C LYS A 126 -20.31 -7.01 -3.69
N HIS A 127 -19.17 -7.55 -4.11
CA HIS A 127 -18.45 -7.24 -5.35
C HIS A 127 -18.05 -8.56 -6.05
N PRO A 128 -19.02 -9.34 -6.55
CA PRO A 128 -18.75 -10.66 -7.16
C PRO A 128 -17.92 -10.59 -8.44
N GLU A 129 -17.82 -9.40 -9.05
CA GLU A 129 -16.99 -9.12 -10.22
C GLU A 129 -15.50 -8.99 -9.87
N SER A 130 -15.17 -8.81 -8.58
CA SER A 130 -13.78 -8.54 -8.14
C SER A 130 -13.05 -9.84 -7.83
N ASP A 131 -11.87 -10.02 -8.43
CA ASP A 131 -10.98 -11.15 -8.10
C ASP A 131 -10.21 -10.89 -6.80
N VAL A 132 -10.85 -11.23 -5.67
CA VAL A 132 -10.25 -11.05 -4.34
C VAL A 132 -9.03 -11.94 -4.09
N ASN A 133 -8.77 -12.96 -4.95
CA ASN A 133 -7.62 -13.84 -4.78
C ASN A 133 -6.30 -13.12 -5.10
N ARG A 134 -6.36 -12.04 -5.86
CA ARG A 134 -5.20 -11.17 -6.10
C ARG A 134 -4.69 -10.48 -4.85
N ALA A 135 -5.55 -10.22 -3.86
CA ALA A 135 -5.15 -9.59 -2.62
C ALA A 135 -4.58 -10.61 -1.63
N TYR A 136 -3.41 -10.30 -1.07
CA TYR A 136 -2.72 -11.15 -0.10
C TYR A 136 -2.21 -10.33 1.10
N LEU A 137 -1.89 -11.04 2.21
CA LEU A 137 -1.17 -10.45 3.34
C LEU A 137 0.31 -10.39 3.01
N PHE A 138 0.90 -9.21 3.21
CA PHE A 138 2.30 -8.95 2.98
C PHE A 138 2.93 -8.41 4.27
N ASP A 139 3.78 -9.22 4.89
CA ASP A 139 4.61 -8.79 6.00
C ASP A 139 5.91 -8.24 5.44
N PHE A 140 6.12 -6.93 5.53
CA PHE A 140 7.25 -6.24 4.93
C PHE A 140 8.11 -5.59 6.01
N ASP A 141 9.40 -5.92 5.99
CA ASP A 141 10.44 -5.32 6.83
C ASP A 141 11.35 -4.49 5.92
N GLU A 142 11.11 -3.20 5.87
CA GLU A 142 11.86 -2.27 5.05
C GLU A 142 13.20 -1.90 5.69
N GLY A 143 13.27 -1.91 7.03
CA GLY A 143 14.50 -1.68 7.79
C GLY A 143 14.98 -0.23 7.72
N VAL A 144 16.29 -0.04 7.48
CA VAL A 144 16.91 1.31 7.39
C VAL A 144 16.78 1.81 5.96
N VAL A 145 16.12 2.96 5.81
CA VAL A 145 15.88 3.59 4.51
C VAL A 145 16.22 5.08 4.52
N ALA A 146 16.52 5.61 3.34
CA ALA A 146 16.52 7.04 3.11
C ALA A 146 15.13 7.48 2.61
N GLN A 147 14.58 8.55 3.16
CA GLN A 147 13.30 9.09 2.72
C GLN A 147 13.36 10.59 2.48
N VAL A 148 12.52 11.06 1.56
CA VAL A 148 12.31 12.48 1.26
C VAL A 148 10.88 12.68 0.78
N MET A 149 10.28 13.85 1.06
CA MET A 149 9.00 14.25 0.47
C MET A 149 9.25 14.79 -0.94
N HIS A 150 8.56 14.23 -1.92
CA HIS A 150 8.43 14.85 -3.23
C HIS A 150 7.21 15.79 -3.21
N GLU A 151 7.38 17.01 -3.69
CA GLU A 151 6.32 18.01 -3.86
C GLU A 151 6.22 18.36 -5.33
N GLY A 152 5.11 17.97 -5.97
CA GLY A 152 4.85 18.24 -7.39
C GLY A 152 4.22 17.06 -8.13
N PRO A 153 4.13 17.17 -9.45
CA PRO A 153 3.69 16.06 -10.30
C PRO A 153 4.68 14.88 -10.24
N TYR A 154 4.16 13.65 -10.30
CA TYR A 154 5.02 12.46 -10.32
C TYR A 154 6.04 12.45 -11.47
N ASP A 155 5.77 13.11 -12.59
CA ASP A 155 6.69 13.19 -13.71
C ASP A 155 7.96 14.02 -13.38
N ASP A 156 7.94 14.84 -12.31
CA ASP A 156 9.07 15.60 -11.79
C ASP A 156 9.83 14.86 -10.66
N GLU A 157 9.33 13.69 -10.23
CA GLU A 157 9.92 12.88 -9.15
C GLU A 157 11.39 12.47 -9.39
N PRO A 158 11.86 12.22 -10.63
CA PRO A 158 13.25 11.84 -10.89
C PRO A 158 14.29 12.81 -10.29
N ALA A 159 13.99 14.10 -10.24
CA ALA A 159 14.87 15.08 -9.63
C ALA A 159 14.99 14.89 -8.09
N THR A 160 13.88 14.53 -7.44
CA THR A 160 13.85 14.23 -6.00
C THR A 160 14.55 12.92 -5.68
N VAL A 161 14.37 11.90 -6.54
CA VAL A 161 15.08 10.62 -6.42
C VAL A 161 16.59 10.80 -6.54
N ALA A 162 17.07 11.63 -7.47
CA ALA A 162 18.50 11.93 -7.60
C ALA A 162 19.11 12.56 -6.32
N ILE A 163 18.36 13.45 -5.66
CA ILE A 163 18.77 14.04 -4.36
C ILE A 163 18.85 12.95 -3.29
N LEU A 164 17.90 12.01 -3.28
CA LEU A 164 17.88 10.92 -2.32
C LEU A 164 19.06 9.95 -2.54
N ASP A 165 19.35 9.62 -3.79
CA ASP A 165 20.48 8.76 -4.17
C ASP A 165 21.82 9.35 -3.77
N ASP A 166 21.99 10.67 -3.96
CA ASP A 166 23.21 11.36 -3.56
C ASP A 166 23.36 11.42 -2.03
N TYR A 167 22.25 11.52 -1.31
CA TYR A 167 22.25 11.51 0.15
C TYR A 167 22.57 10.14 0.74
N ALA A 168 22.17 9.07 0.07
CA ALA A 168 22.31 7.68 0.54
C ALA A 168 23.70 7.07 0.27
N ARG A 169 24.56 7.74 -0.53
CA ARG A 169 25.96 7.34 -0.82
C ARG A 169 26.94 7.78 0.25
#